data_555e7b1d10d48a2bcb3827d6b130cacc
#
_entry.id   555e7b1d10d48a2bcb3827d6b130cacc
#
_cell.length_a   1.000
_cell.length_b   1.000
_cell.length_c   1.000
_cell.angle_alpha   90.00
_cell.angle_beta   90.00
_cell.angle_gamma   90.00
#
_symmetry.space_group_name_H-M   'P 1'
#
loop_
_entity.id
_entity.type
_entity.pdbx_description
1 polymer ?
#
loop_
_entity_poly.entity_id
_entity_poly.type
_entity_poly.pdbx_seq_one_letter_code
_entity_poly.pdbx_strand_id
1 'polypeptide(L)'
;MFDRLYPGMQWTDYRHEWPNAQWSQFVHAGGLKWHVQIAGQGPALLLLHGTGSGNFSWRELLPVLTPYFTVIAPDLPGHAFTTRGSDQSLSLKGMSSGVLALLQQLGITPAAIAGHSAGAAIAAQMVVQEPRLADTHLMGLNPAWLPLPGVPAWIFGPAAKLAALNPLSAWATVRFAKRPGVIAKSVSQTGSGLSPAGIALYRAVFTHTGHVHSVLGMMASWKLAGLTDALATLKNPVTMLVGTNDKTIPPSLAHDACRVMPHATLHQQIGLGHLAHEEQPVDTARHLCAAYGINRSN
;
A
#
# COMPACT_ATOMS: atom_id res chain seq x y z
N MET A 1 -12.16 -21.13 -12.20
CA MET A 1 -11.45 -21.13 -13.49
C MET A 1 -10.23 -20.22 -13.45
N PHE A 2 -10.33 -19.01 -12.92
CA PHE A 2 -9.22 -18.04 -12.81
C PHE A 2 -8.05 -18.57 -11.98
N ASP A 3 -8.28 -19.15 -10.80
CA ASP A 3 -7.21 -19.65 -9.92
C ASP A 3 -6.32 -20.74 -10.54
N ARG A 4 -6.84 -21.46 -11.56
CA ARG A 4 -6.04 -22.43 -12.31
C ARG A 4 -5.11 -21.78 -13.35
N LEU A 5 -5.51 -20.63 -13.90
CA LEU A 5 -4.71 -19.89 -14.90
C LEU A 5 -3.69 -18.97 -14.24
N TYR A 6 -4.00 -18.45 -13.06
CA TYR A 6 -3.18 -17.50 -12.32
C TYR A 6 -3.01 -17.95 -10.86
N PRO A 7 -2.19 -18.99 -10.62
CA PRO A 7 -1.97 -19.46 -9.26
C PRO A 7 -1.37 -18.35 -8.39
N GLY A 8 -2.02 -18.10 -7.26
CA GLY A 8 -1.51 -17.21 -6.23
C GLY A 8 -0.40 -17.85 -5.40
N MET A 9 0.24 -17.06 -4.56
CA MET A 9 1.20 -17.54 -3.58
C MET A 9 0.51 -18.46 -2.56
N GLN A 10 1.19 -19.51 -2.16
CA GLN A 10 0.71 -20.41 -1.11
C GLN A 10 1.49 -20.12 0.17
N TRP A 11 0.77 -19.84 1.27
CA TRP A 11 1.39 -19.53 2.57
C TRP A 11 2.32 -20.61 3.08
N THR A 12 1.96 -21.89 2.83
CA THR A 12 2.76 -23.06 3.20
C THR A 12 4.18 -23.02 2.68
N ASP A 13 4.40 -22.41 1.51
CA ASP A 13 5.68 -22.39 0.82
C ASP A 13 6.60 -21.27 1.35
N TYR A 14 6.01 -20.24 1.99
CA TYR A 14 6.72 -19.01 2.41
C TYR A 14 6.72 -18.76 3.90
N ARG A 15 5.88 -19.42 4.69
CA ARG A 15 5.67 -19.11 6.12
C ARG A 15 6.94 -19.09 6.97
N HIS A 16 7.96 -19.82 6.59
CA HIS A 16 9.21 -19.92 7.34
C HIS A 16 10.20 -18.79 7.02
N GLU A 17 10.02 -18.13 5.88
CA GLU A 17 10.88 -17.05 5.38
C GLU A 17 10.17 -15.71 5.32
N TRP A 18 8.83 -15.71 5.50
CA TRP A 18 8.05 -14.47 5.45
C TRP A 18 8.31 -13.62 6.69
N PRO A 19 8.66 -12.34 6.52
CA PRO A 19 8.96 -11.50 7.66
C PRO A 19 7.74 -11.35 8.57
N ASN A 20 7.99 -11.37 9.89
CA ASN A 20 6.95 -11.23 10.91
C ASN A 20 5.84 -12.29 10.84
N ALA A 21 6.16 -13.50 10.31
CA ALA A 21 5.21 -14.60 10.12
C ALA A 21 4.45 -15.00 11.40
N GLN A 22 5.06 -14.82 12.58
CA GLN A 22 4.45 -15.09 13.89
C GLN A 22 3.21 -14.23 14.16
N TRP A 23 3.05 -13.10 13.48
CA TRP A 23 1.90 -12.20 13.59
C TRP A 23 0.89 -12.36 12.47
N SER A 24 1.17 -13.29 11.55
CA SER A 24 0.32 -13.57 10.39
C SER A 24 -0.90 -14.38 10.77
N GLN A 25 -2.05 -13.96 10.29
CA GLN A 25 -3.31 -14.68 10.40
C GLN A 25 -4.14 -14.54 9.13
N PHE A 26 -5.10 -15.44 8.96
CA PHE A 26 -6.02 -15.45 7.83
C PHE A 26 -7.45 -15.18 8.30
N VAL A 27 -8.09 -14.16 7.71
CA VAL A 27 -9.43 -13.71 8.07
C VAL A 27 -10.32 -13.73 6.84
N HIS A 28 -11.54 -14.24 6.98
CA HIS A 28 -12.55 -14.16 5.93
C HIS A 28 -13.43 -12.92 6.14
N ALA A 29 -13.40 -11.99 5.19
CA ALA A 29 -14.18 -10.77 5.23
C ALA A 29 -14.49 -10.26 3.83
N GLY A 30 -15.69 -9.73 3.59
CA GLY A 30 -16.09 -9.14 2.31
C GLY A 30 -15.97 -10.09 1.12
N GLY A 31 -16.13 -11.41 1.34
CA GLY A 31 -16.00 -12.44 0.30
C GLY A 31 -14.54 -12.79 -0.07
N LEU A 32 -13.55 -12.26 0.65
CA LEU A 32 -12.14 -12.54 0.46
C LEU A 32 -11.54 -13.30 1.63
N LYS A 33 -10.50 -14.09 1.37
CA LYS A 33 -9.59 -14.61 2.38
C LYS A 33 -8.41 -13.67 2.46
N TRP A 34 -8.32 -12.92 3.55
CA TRP A 34 -7.27 -11.95 3.82
C TRP A 34 -6.11 -12.60 4.55
N HIS A 35 -4.89 -12.25 4.15
CA HIS A 35 -3.71 -12.39 4.97
C HIS A 35 -3.45 -11.05 5.65
N VAL A 36 -3.30 -11.06 6.96
CA VAL A 36 -3.07 -9.84 7.76
C VAL A 36 -2.07 -10.14 8.88
N GLN A 37 -1.15 -9.21 9.12
CA GLN A 37 -0.30 -9.24 10.31
C GLN A 37 -0.88 -8.29 11.34
N ILE A 38 -1.04 -8.79 12.58
CA ILE A 38 -1.55 -7.99 13.71
C ILE A 38 -0.63 -8.20 14.88
N ALA A 39 -0.10 -7.09 15.44
CA ALA A 39 0.82 -7.14 16.57
C ALA A 39 0.79 -5.84 17.38
N GLY A 40 1.26 -5.92 18.61
CA GLY A 40 1.42 -4.77 19.50
C GLY A 40 0.21 -4.48 20.37
N GLN A 41 0.28 -3.36 21.08
CA GLN A 41 -0.74 -2.88 22.02
C GLN A 41 -0.86 -1.35 21.90
N GLY A 42 -2.04 -0.83 22.21
CA GLY A 42 -2.35 0.60 22.14
C GLY A 42 -3.36 0.95 21.05
N PRO A 43 -3.46 2.22 20.63
CA PRO A 43 -4.37 2.66 19.59
C PRO A 43 -4.11 1.90 18.28
N ALA A 44 -5.18 1.58 17.56
CA ALA A 44 -5.07 0.80 16.32
C ALA A 44 -4.47 1.66 15.18
N LEU A 45 -3.40 1.18 14.57
CA LEU A 45 -2.76 1.75 13.38
C LEU A 45 -2.87 0.78 12.22
N LEU A 46 -3.61 1.17 11.18
CA LEU A 46 -3.70 0.41 9.93
C LEU A 46 -2.58 0.82 8.97
N LEU A 47 -1.85 -0.16 8.44
CA LEU A 47 -0.80 0.05 7.43
C LEU A 47 -1.24 -0.52 6.07
N LEU A 48 -1.35 0.32 5.04
CA LEU A 48 -1.76 -0.07 3.69
C LEU A 48 -0.60 0.10 2.70
N HIS A 49 -0.13 -1.02 2.15
CA HIS A 49 0.98 -1.03 1.19
C HIS A 49 0.59 -0.49 -0.21
N GLY A 50 1.58 -0.20 -1.04
CA GLY A 50 1.41 0.29 -2.41
C GLY A 50 1.16 -0.81 -3.44
N THR A 51 0.86 -0.41 -4.68
CA THR A 51 0.67 -1.30 -5.83
C THR A 51 1.86 -2.23 -6.03
N GLY A 52 1.61 -3.52 -6.18
CA GLY A 52 2.64 -4.53 -6.44
C GLY A 52 3.50 -4.92 -5.24
N SER A 53 3.18 -4.39 -4.05
CA SER A 53 3.84 -4.76 -2.79
C SER A 53 3.01 -5.78 -2.00
N GLY A 54 3.24 -5.89 -0.71
CA GLY A 54 2.51 -6.69 0.26
C GLY A 54 2.83 -6.18 1.67
N ASN A 55 2.29 -6.82 2.69
CA ASN A 55 2.56 -6.44 4.08
C ASN A 55 4.05 -6.57 4.46
N PHE A 56 4.83 -7.33 3.69
CA PHE A 56 6.28 -7.44 3.86
C PHE A 56 7.01 -6.10 3.71
N SER A 57 6.43 -5.10 3.03
CA SER A 57 7.03 -3.76 2.95
C SER A 57 7.11 -3.07 4.32
N TRP A 58 6.32 -3.51 5.27
CA TRP A 58 6.33 -3.06 6.65
C TRP A 58 7.26 -3.87 7.57
N ARG A 59 8.03 -4.85 7.03
CA ARG A 59 8.81 -5.85 7.78
C ARG A 59 9.70 -5.27 8.89
N GLU A 60 10.32 -4.14 8.62
CA GLU A 60 11.21 -3.48 9.58
C GLU A 60 10.50 -2.35 10.35
N LEU A 61 9.48 -1.74 9.76
CA LEU A 61 8.70 -0.69 10.38
C LEU A 61 7.73 -1.23 11.44
N LEU A 62 7.04 -2.32 11.13
CA LEU A 62 6.01 -2.90 12.00
C LEU A 62 6.54 -3.24 13.39
N PRO A 63 7.69 -3.93 13.57
CA PRO A 63 8.23 -4.22 14.90
C PRO A 63 8.56 -2.96 15.73
N VAL A 64 8.96 -1.87 15.05
CA VAL A 64 9.27 -0.60 15.72
C VAL A 64 8.02 0.12 16.22
N LEU A 65 6.87 -0.13 15.58
CA LEU A 65 5.58 0.49 15.94
C LEU A 65 4.81 -0.29 17.00
N THR A 66 5.04 -1.61 17.15
CA THR A 66 4.29 -2.47 18.10
C THR A 66 4.36 -2.07 19.57
N PRO A 67 5.40 -1.39 20.08
CA PRO A 67 5.39 -0.87 21.44
C PRO A 67 4.38 0.27 21.68
N TYR A 68 3.89 0.91 20.61
CA TYR A 68 3.07 2.12 20.67
C TYR A 68 1.66 1.94 20.12
N PHE A 69 1.49 0.97 19.22
CA PHE A 69 0.25 0.74 18.50
C PHE A 69 -0.12 -0.74 18.45
N THR A 70 -1.40 -1.02 18.39
CA THR A 70 -1.89 -2.25 17.79
C THR A 70 -1.82 -2.05 16.27
N VAL A 71 -0.81 -2.65 15.63
CA VAL A 71 -0.57 -2.49 14.19
C VAL A 71 -1.32 -3.55 13.41
N ILE A 72 -2.07 -3.14 12.37
CA ILE A 72 -2.81 -4.01 11.46
C ILE A 72 -2.25 -3.79 10.04
N ALA A 73 -1.66 -4.81 9.45
CA ALA A 73 -1.02 -4.73 8.13
C ALA A 73 -1.55 -5.86 7.22
N PRO A 74 -2.65 -5.64 6.48
CA PRO A 74 -3.15 -6.61 5.52
C PRO A 74 -2.34 -6.60 4.21
N ASP A 75 -2.33 -7.74 3.52
CA ASP A 75 -2.11 -7.75 2.08
C ASP A 75 -3.39 -7.28 1.38
N LEU A 76 -3.29 -6.32 0.46
CA LEU A 76 -4.43 -5.81 -0.30
C LEU A 76 -5.03 -6.88 -1.23
N PRO A 77 -6.29 -6.75 -1.68
CA PRO A 77 -6.93 -7.73 -2.56
C PRO A 77 -6.07 -8.10 -3.77
N GLY A 78 -5.81 -9.40 -3.93
CA GLY A 78 -4.99 -9.95 -5.00
C GLY A 78 -3.48 -9.76 -4.85
N HIS A 79 -2.99 -9.19 -3.77
CA HIS A 79 -1.57 -9.05 -3.46
C HIS A 79 -1.13 -10.14 -2.49
N ALA A 80 0.10 -10.61 -2.66
CA ALA A 80 0.74 -11.66 -1.86
C ALA A 80 -0.23 -12.83 -1.55
N PHE A 81 -0.70 -12.99 -0.31
CA PHE A 81 -1.53 -14.12 0.10
C PHE A 81 -3.02 -13.81 0.24
N THR A 82 -3.44 -12.56 0.01
CA THR A 82 -4.88 -12.20 0.00
C THR A 82 -5.51 -12.57 -1.34
N THR A 83 -6.69 -13.20 -1.30
CA THR A 83 -7.40 -13.56 -2.53
C THR A 83 -7.80 -12.34 -3.35
N ARG A 84 -7.87 -12.50 -4.68
CA ARG A 84 -8.12 -11.40 -5.60
C ARG A 84 -9.56 -10.85 -5.57
N GLY A 85 -10.54 -11.73 -5.44
CA GLY A 85 -11.94 -11.36 -5.66
C GLY A 85 -12.25 -11.04 -7.14
N SER A 86 -13.24 -10.19 -7.36
CA SER A 86 -13.63 -9.70 -8.69
C SER A 86 -12.74 -8.53 -9.16
N ASP A 87 -12.87 -8.13 -10.44
CA ASP A 87 -12.20 -6.94 -10.97
C ASP A 87 -12.66 -5.66 -10.24
N GLN A 88 -13.91 -5.62 -9.80
CA GLN A 88 -14.43 -4.50 -9.00
C GLN A 88 -13.70 -4.39 -7.65
N SER A 89 -13.29 -5.52 -7.05
CA SER A 89 -12.53 -5.54 -5.80
C SER A 89 -11.14 -4.89 -5.94
N LEU A 90 -10.61 -4.79 -7.17
CA LEU A 90 -9.30 -4.17 -7.45
C LEU A 90 -9.39 -2.66 -7.74
N SER A 91 -10.59 -2.10 -7.86
CA SER A 91 -10.75 -0.64 -7.99
C SER A 91 -10.45 0.07 -6.66
N LEU A 92 -10.19 1.38 -6.70
CA LEU A 92 -9.97 2.19 -5.48
C LEU A 92 -11.12 2.02 -4.48
N LYS A 93 -12.38 2.13 -4.93
CA LYS A 93 -13.57 1.91 -4.09
C LYS A 93 -13.70 0.46 -3.61
N GLY A 94 -13.39 -0.50 -4.48
CA GLY A 94 -13.46 -1.92 -4.12
C GLY A 94 -12.43 -2.29 -3.05
N MET A 95 -11.18 -1.83 -3.18
CA MET A 95 -10.14 -2.06 -2.18
C MET A 95 -10.48 -1.40 -0.86
N SER A 96 -10.91 -0.13 -0.86
CA SER A 96 -11.31 0.56 0.37
C SER A 96 -12.49 -0.13 1.07
N SER A 97 -13.52 -0.54 0.33
CA SER A 97 -14.65 -1.30 0.89
C SER A 97 -14.23 -2.67 1.41
N GLY A 98 -13.31 -3.34 0.73
CA GLY A 98 -12.75 -4.61 1.20
C GLY A 98 -12.00 -4.46 2.53
N VAL A 99 -11.13 -3.45 2.65
CA VAL A 99 -10.40 -3.17 3.90
C VAL A 99 -11.37 -2.80 5.03
N LEU A 100 -12.41 -2.00 4.75
CA LEU A 100 -13.45 -1.69 5.75
C LEU A 100 -14.20 -2.95 6.23
N ALA A 101 -14.50 -3.87 5.31
CA ALA A 101 -15.11 -5.15 5.67
C ALA A 101 -14.17 -6.01 6.54
N LEU A 102 -12.84 -6.00 6.26
CA LEU A 102 -11.84 -6.65 7.10
C LEU A 102 -11.83 -6.04 8.51
N LEU A 103 -11.77 -4.71 8.63
CA LEU A 103 -11.77 -4.02 9.91
C LEU A 103 -13.06 -4.29 10.70
N GLN A 104 -14.20 -4.31 10.04
CA GLN A 104 -15.48 -4.67 10.65
C GLN A 104 -15.45 -6.10 11.20
N GLN A 105 -14.93 -7.07 10.43
CA GLN A 105 -14.80 -8.47 10.87
C GLN A 105 -13.85 -8.61 12.07
N LEU A 106 -12.80 -7.78 12.13
CA LEU A 106 -11.86 -7.74 13.25
C LEU A 106 -12.40 -6.98 14.47
N GLY A 107 -13.51 -6.24 14.33
CA GLY A 107 -14.05 -5.38 15.39
C GLY A 107 -13.14 -4.17 15.70
N ILE A 108 -12.38 -3.69 14.71
CA ILE A 108 -11.37 -2.63 14.89
C ILE A 108 -11.80 -1.35 14.16
N THR A 109 -11.74 -0.23 14.88
CA THR A 109 -11.78 1.12 14.28
C THR A 109 -10.38 1.72 14.43
N PRO A 110 -9.65 2.00 13.34
CA PRO A 110 -8.29 2.52 13.43
C PRO A 110 -8.30 3.97 13.91
N ALA A 111 -7.43 4.27 14.87
CA ALA A 111 -7.16 5.63 15.34
C ALA A 111 -6.29 6.41 14.32
N ALA A 112 -5.45 5.67 13.57
CA ALA A 112 -4.67 6.21 12.46
C ALA A 112 -4.59 5.20 11.31
N ILE A 113 -4.46 5.71 10.08
CA ILE A 113 -4.22 4.91 8.86
C ILE A 113 -3.00 5.48 8.15
N ALA A 114 -1.93 4.69 8.06
CA ALA A 114 -0.77 5.04 7.27
C ALA A 114 -0.78 4.25 5.96
N GLY A 115 -0.84 4.95 4.84
CA GLY A 115 -0.84 4.35 3.50
C GLY A 115 0.39 4.76 2.70
N HIS A 116 1.00 3.78 2.01
CA HIS A 116 2.08 4.03 1.08
C HIS A 116 1.56 4.08 -0.35
N SER A 117 1.93 5.11 -1.12
CA SER A 117 1.61 5.22 -2.55
C SER A 117 0.10 5.04 -2.82
N ALA A 118 -0.33 4.03 -3.57
CA ALA A 118 -1.73 3.68 -3.78
C ALA A 118 -2.47 3.32 -2.47
N GLY A 119 -1.78 2.74 -1.48
CA GLY A 119 -2.35 2.50 -0.15
C GLY A 119 -2.80 3.79 0.56
N ALA A 120 -2.11 4.90 0.30
CA ALA A 120 -2.54 6.21 0.79
C ALA A 120 -3.85 6.68 0.14
N ALA A 121 -4.03 6.42 -1.17
CA ALA A 121 -5.29 6.75 -1.85
C ALA A 121 -6.44 5.86 -1.34
N ILE A 122 -6.16 4.57 -1.04
CA ILE A 122 -7.15 3.67 -0.42
C ILE A 122 -7.53 4.19 0.98
N ALA A 123 -6.55 4.58 1.80
CA ALA A 123 -6.77 5.17 3.11
C ALA A 123 -7.66 6.43 3.04
N ALA A 124 -7.34 7.34 2.12
CA ALA A 124 -8.13 8.55 1.90
C ALA A 124 -9.57 8.21 1.45
N GLN A 125 -9.74 7.26 0.52
CA GLN A 125 -11.07 6.80 0.09
C GLN A 125 -11.87 6.17 1.24
N MET A 126 -11.21 5.45 2.16
CA MET A 126 -11.85 4.89 3.35
C MET A 126 -12.40 5.99 4.25
N VAL A 127 -11.59 7.00 4.55
CA VAL A 127 -11.96 8.12 5.41
C VAL A 127 -13.12 8.94 4.80
N VAL A 128 -13.11 9.13 3.48
CA VAL A 128 -14.18 9.84 2.76
C VAL A 128 -15.52 9.09 2.81
N GLN A 129 -15.50 7.75 2.73
CA GLN A 129 -16.73 6.97 2.59
C GLN A 129 -17.27 6.41 3.91
N GLU A 130 -16.49 6.42 5.00
CA GLU A 130 -16.86 5.80 6.27
C GLU A 130 -16.89 6.84 7.40
N PRO A 131 -18.08 7.32 7.81
CA PRO A 131 -18.21 8.35 8.84
C PRO A 131 -17.57 7.99 10.19
N ARG A 132 -17.47 6.69 10.53
CA ARG A 132 -16.81 6.25 11.76
C ARG A 132 -15.30 6.54 11.78
N LEU A 133 -14.72 6.92 10.63
CA LEU A 133 -13.33 7.30 10.50
C LEU A 133 -13.13 8.84 10.48
N ALA A 134 -14.14 9.62 10.86
CA ALA A 134 -14.09 11.09 10.81
C ALA A 134 -12.94 11.70 11.66
N ASP A 135 -12.56 11.04 12.76
CA ASP A 135 -11.49 11.47 13.66
C ASP A 135 -10.16 10.71 13.42
N THR A 136 -10.14 9.78 12.46
CA THR A 136 -8.96 8.96 12.16
C THR A 136 -7.85 9.81 11.55
N HIS A 137 -6.62 9.74 12.08
CA HIS A 137 -5.46 10.42 11.51
C HIS A 137 -5.05 9.76 10.18
N LEU A 138 -5.11 10.50 9.10
CA LEU A 138 -4.67 10.06 7.77
C LEU A 138 -3.19 10.37 7.55
N MET A 139 -2.37 9.34 7.35
CA MET A 139 -0.93 9.47 7.16
C MET A 139 -0.54 8.94 5.77
N GLY A 140 0.00 9.80 4.91
CA GLY A 140 0.44 9.45 3.56
C GLY A 140 1.96 9.30 3.49
N LEU A 141 2.44 8.12 3.10
CA LEU A 141 3.85 7.86 2.82
C LEU A 141 4.04 7.85 1.30
N ASN A 142 4.71 8.89 0.76
CA ASN A 142 4.81 9.08 -0.69
C ASN A 142 3.45 8.93 -1.40
N PRO A 143 2.40 9.66 -0.98
CA PRO A 143 1.01 9.35 -1.29
C PRO A 143 0.64 9.60 -2.75
N ALA A 144 -0.07 8.65 -3.38
CA ALA A 144 -0.64 8.78 -4.71
C ALA A 144 -2.06 9.40 -4.65
N TRP A 145 -2.21 10.57 -4.04
CA TRP A 145 -3.50 11.24 -3.84
C TRP A 145 -3.95 12.09 -5.04
N LEU A 146 -2.99 12.55 -5.83
CA LEU A 146 -3.25 13.41 -6.98
C LEU A 146 -2.85 12.71 -8.28
N PRO A 147 -3.48 13.06 -9.42
CA PRO A 147 -3.07 12.55 -10.73
C PRO A 147 -1.62 12.92 -11.04
N LEU A 148 -0.88 11.99 -11.66
CA LEU A 148 0.49 12.23 -12.09
C LEU A 148 0.51 13.25 -13.25
N PRO A 149 1.30 14.32 -13.16
CA PRO A 149 1.42 15.30 -14.22
C PRO A 149 2.04 14.66 -15.49
N GLY A 150 1.58 15.06 -16.66
CA GLY A 150 2.11 14.58 -17.94
C GLY A 150 1.70 13.15 -18.33
N VAL A 151 0.99 12.44 -17.48
CA VAL A 151 0.44 11.11 -17.81
C VAL A 151 -1.06 11.26 -18.08
N PRO A 152 -1.50 11.28 -19.33
CA PRO A 152 -2.91 11.39 -19.65
C PRO A 152 -3.71 10.23 -19.06
N ALA A 153 -4.85 10.53 -18.45
CA ALA A 153 -5.72 9.52 -17.83
C ALA A 153 -6.13 8.38 -18.79
N TRP A 154 -6.12 8.62 -20.10
CA TRP A 154 -6.43 7.61 -21.12
C TRP A 154 -5.30 6.58 -21.30
N ILE A 155 -4.04 6.88 -20.94
CA ILE A 155 -2.93 5.91 -21.03
C ILE A 155 -3.10 4.79 -19.99
N PHE A 156 -3.60 5.11 -18.79
CA PHE A 156 -3.87 4.09 -17.77
C PHE A 156 -5.17 3.31 -18.04
N GLY A 157 -6.09 3.82 -18.84
CA GLY A 157 -7.37 3.17 -19.10
C GLY A 157 -7.31 2.05 -20.15
N PRO A 158 -7.25 2.34 -21.46
CA PRO A 158 -7.42 1.32 -22.50
C PRO A 158 -6.23 0.38 -22.63
N ALA A 159 -4.99 0.89 -22.61
CA ALA A 159 -3.78 0.06 -22.76
C ALA A 159 -3.57 -0.85 -21.53
N ALA A 160 -3.75 -0.32 -20.32
CA ALA A 160 -3.68 -1.11 -19.10
C ALA A 160 -4.81 -2.14 -19.03
N LYS A 161 -6.03 -1.77 -19.48
CA LYS A 161 -7.15 -2.73 -19.60
C LYS A 161 -6.85 -3.84 -20.59
N LEU A 162 -6.32 -3.51 -21.77
CA LEU A 162 -5.93 -4.51 -22.76
C LEU A 162 -4.83 -5.44 -22.21
N ALA A 163 -3.84 -4.88 -21.51
CA ALA A 163 -2.81 -5.67 -20.85
C ALA A 163 -3.37 -6.54 -19.73
N ALA A 164 -4.28 -6.02 -18.89
CA ALA A 164 -4.91 -6.78 -17.82
C ALA A 164 -5.86 -7.87 -18.35
N LEU A 165 -6.55 -7.61 -19.47
CA LEU A 165 -7.45 -8.58 -20.12
C LEU A 165 -6.71 -9.62 -20.94
N ASN A 166 -5.47 -9.35 -21.36
CA ASN A 166 -4.67 -10.33 -22.10
C ASN A 166 -4.05 -11.35 -21.11
N PRO A 167 -4.45 -12.63 -21.18
CA PRO A 167 -3.93 -13.65 -20.27
C PRO A 167 -2.41 -13.84 -20.36
N LEU A 168 -1.78 -13.50 -21.47
CA LEU A 168 -0.34 -13.64 -21.67
C LEU A 168 0.47 -12.53 -20.97
N SER A 169 -0.14 -11.39 -20.64
CA SER A 169 0.58 -10.24 -20.04
C SER A 169 1.18 -10.59 -18.68
N ALA A 170 0.42 -11.26 -17.81
CA ALA A 170 0.93 -11.70 -16.51
C ALA A 170 2.09 -12.69 -16.66
N TRP A 171 1.99 -13.65 -17.58
CA TRP A 171 3.04 -14.61 -17.88
C TRP A 171 4.31 -13.95 -18.43
N ALA A 172 4.15 -13.02 -19.36
CA ALA A 172 5.26 -12.27 -19.93
C ALA A 172 5.98 -11.44 -18.84
N THR A 173 5.21 -10.75 -17.98
CA THR A 173 5.75 -9.98 -16.87
C THR A 173 6.52 -10.84 -15.88
N VAL A 174 5.94 -11.99 -15.47
CA VAL A 174 6.62 -12.95 -14.58
C VAL A 174 7.92 -13.47 -15.22
N ARG A 175 7.89 -13.83 -16.51
CA ARG A 175 9.10 -14.29 -17.21
C ARG A 175 10.18 -13.20 -17.24
N PHE A 176 9.79 -11.95 -17.41
CA PHE A 176 10.71 -10.83 -17.36
C PHE A 176 11.25 -10.60 -15.94
N ALA A 177 10.39 -10.62 -14.93
CA ALA A 177 10.76 -10.43 -13.52
C ALA A 177 11.72 -11.52 -12.99
N LYS A 178 11.66 -12.74 -13.57
CA LYS A 178 12.58 -13.85 -13.23
C LYS A 178 14.03 -13.62 -13.69
N ARG A 179 14.26 -12.67 -14.63
CA ARG A 179 15.62 -12.37 -15.10
C ARG A 179 16.45 -11.74 -13.98
N PRO A 180 17.74 -12.09 -13.86
CA PRO A 180 18.62 -11.50 -12.86
C PRO A 180 18.65 -9.95 -12.95
N GLY A 181 18.62 -9.28 -11.82
CA GLY A 181 18.73 -7.83 -11.72
C GLY A 181 17.48 -7.02 -12.08
N VAL A 182 16.45 -7.60 -12.71
CA VAL A 182 15.25 -6.86 -13.15
C VAL A 182 14.54 -6.20 -11.97
N ILE A 183 14.25 -6.95 -10.91
CA ILE A 183 13.55 -6.40 -9.73
C ILE A 183 14.41 -5.33 -9.03
N ALA A 184 15.70 -5.59 -8.84
CA ALA A 184 16.62 -4.60 -8.25
C ALA A 184 16.65 -3.30 -9.06
N LYS A 185 16.72 -3.41 -10.41
CA LYS A 185 16.66 -2.27 -11.31
C LYS A 185 15.32 -1.54 -11.21
N SER A 186 14.21 -2.27 -11.16
CA SER A 186 12.88 -1.67 -11.03
C SER A 186 12.75 -0.88 -9.71
N VAL A 187 13.25 -1.43 -8.60
CA VAL A 187 13.30 -0.72 -7.32
C VAL A 187 14.19 0.52 -7.41
N SER A 188 15.39 0.43 -7.97
CA SER A 188 16.28 1.59 -8.09
C SER A 188 15.70 2.71 -8.97
N GLN A 189 14.87 2.36 -9.96
CA GLN A 189 14.16 3.33 -10.80
C GLN A 189 13.11 4.15 -10.05
N THR A 190 12.64 3.68 -8.89
CA THR A 190 11.78 4.46 -7.99
C THR A 190 12.54 5.53 -7.18
N GLY A 191 13.86 5.59 -7.33
CA GLY A 191 14.74 6.45 -6.53
C GLY A 191 15.19 5.82 -5.22
N SER A 192 14.76 4.60 -4.92
CA SER A 192 15.02 3.90 -3.65
C SER A 192 16.13 2.86 -3.75
N GLY A 193 16.79 2.62 -2.60
CA GLY A 193 17.75 1.55 -2.41
C GLY A 193 17.30 0.59 -1.31
N LEU A 194 17.05 -0.67 -1.65
CA LEU A 194 16.68 -1.71 -0.70
C LEU A 194 17.81 -2.72 -0.49
N SER A 195 17.79 -3.36 0.68
CA SER A 195 18.67 -4.49 0.98
C SER A 195 18.40 -5.68 0.03
N PRO A 196 19.37 -6.59 -0.16
CA PRO A 196 19.14 -7.82 -0.95
C PRO A 196 17.94 -8.63 -0.45
N ALA A 197 17.69 -8.67 0.86
CA ALA A 197 16.53 -9.32 1.45
C ALA A 197 15.21 -8.64 1.04
N GLY A 198 15.15 -7.30 1.05
CA GLY A 198 14.01 -6.55 0.55
C GLY A 198 13.73 -6.81 -0.93
N ILE A 199 14.77 -6.81 -1.77
CA ILE A 199 14.65 -7.14 -3.20
C ILE A 199 14.14 -8.58 -3.42
N ALA A 200 14.58 -9.54 -2.58
CA ALA A 200 14.13 -10.93 -2.67
C ALA A 200 12.62 -11.07 -2.41
N LEU A 201 12.05 -10.31 -1.49
CA LEU A 201 10.60 -10.30 -1.21
C LEU A 201 9.79 -9.75 -2.40
N TYR A 202 10.23 -8.64 -3.00
CA TYR A 202 9.62 -8.15 -4.25
C TYR A 202 9.74 -9.19 -5.37
N ARG A 203 10.89 -9.85 -5.50
CA ARG A 203 11.06 -10.92 -6.48
C ARG A 203 10.09 -12.08 -6.21
N ALA A 204 9.90 -12.47 -4.95
CA ALA A 204 8.97 -13.53 -4.58
C ALA A 204 7.57 -13.23 -5.11
N VAL A 205 6.99 -12.06 -4.84
CA VAL A 205 5.64 -11.72 -5.29
C VAL A 205 5.55 -11.55 -6.82
N PHE A 206 6.52 -10.89 -7.46
CA PHE A 206 6.49 -10.67 -8.91
C PHE A 206 6.82 -11.91 -9.77
N THR A 207 7.21 -13.02 -9.17
CA THR A 207 7.36 -14.32 -9.86
C THR A 207 6.10 -15.17 -9.83
N HIS A 208 5.00 -14.67 -9.23
CA HIS A 208 3.68 -15.33 -9.20
C HIS A 208 2.67 -14.65 -10.13
N THR A 209 2.13 -15.44 -11.05
CA THR A 209 1.18 -14.93 -12.06
C THR A 209 -0.10 -14.37 -11.46
N GLY A 210 -0.60 -14.93 -10.35
CA GLY A 210 -1.78 -14.44 -9.65
C GLY A 210 -1.60 -13.04 -9.08
N HIS A 211 -0.44 -12.78 -8.45
CA HIS A 211 -0.08 -11.46 -7.95
C HIS A 211 0.04 -10.45 -9.10
N VAL A 212 0.82 -10.78 -10.14
CA VAL A 212 1.03 -9.89 -11.29
C VAL A 212 -0.27 -9.59 -12.03
N HIS A 213 -1.13 -10.60 -12.25
CA HIS A 213 -2.44 -10.40 -12.86
C HIS A 213 -3.32 -9.46 -12.06
N SER A 214 -3.28 -9.56 -10.73
CA SER A 214 -4.03 -8.66 -9.84
C SER A 214 -3.48 -7.23 -9.84
N VAL A 215 -2.16 -7.06 -9.89
CA VAL A 215 -1.51 -5.75 -10.04
C VAL A 215 -1.94 -5.08 -11.36
N LEU A 216 -1.91 -5.81 -12.48
CA LEU A 216 -2.38 -5.29 -13.77
C LEU A 216 -3.86 -4.94 -13.73
N GLY A 217 -4.69 -5.78 -13.09
CA GLY A 217 -6.11 -5.53 -12.88
C GLY A 217 -6.38 -4.28 -12.02
N MET A 218 -5.60 -4.09 -10.95
CA MET A 218 -5.65 -2.89 -10.13
C MET A 218 -5.33 -1.65 -10.97
N MET A 219 -4.22 -1.64 -11.71
CA MET A 219 -3.83 -0.51 -12.57
C MET A 219 -4.91 -0.19 -13.62
N ALA A 220 -5.52 -1.22 -14.22
CA ALA A 220 -6.59 -1.07 -15.21
C ALA A 220 -7.90 -0.51 -14.62
N SER A 221 -8.15 -0.76 -13.33
CA SER A 221 -9.37 -0.36 -12.63
C SER A 221 -9.18 0.92 -11.80
N TRP A 222 -7.94 1.47 -11.78
CA TRP A 222 -7.59 2.58 -10.91
C TRP A 222 -8.15 3.91 -11.43
N LYS A 223 -8.91 4.59 -10.59
CA LYS A 223 -9.49 5.90 -10.90
C LYS A 223 -9.46 6.77 -9.65
N LEU A 224 -8.79 7.92 -9.72
CA LEU A 224 -8.75 8.93 -8.67
C LEU A 224 -9.86 9.98 -8.81
N ALA A 225 -10.75 9.81 -9.81
CA ALA A 225 -11.84 10.78 -10.06
C ALA A 225 -12.69 10.98 -8.80
N GLY A 226 -12.87 12.23 -8.40
CA GLY A 226 -13.61 12.64 -7.20
C GLY A 226 -12.82 12.53 -5.88
N LEU A 227 -11.69 11.82 -5.83
CA LEU A 227 -10.89 11.76 -4.61
C LEU A 227 -10.24 13.12 -4.30
N THR A 228 -9.69 13.80 -5.30
CA THR A 228 -9.08 15.12 -5.12
C THR A 228 -10.06 16.15 -4.53
N ASP A 229 -11.30 16.17 -5.05
CA ASP A 229 -12.35 17.07 -4.55
C ASP A 229 -12.75 16.70 -3.10
N ALA A 230 -12.82 15.40 -2.82
CA ALA A 230 -13.13 14.90 -1.48
C ALA A 230 -12.01 15.23 -0.47
N LEU A 231 -10.74 15.17 -0.88
CA LEU A 231 -9.60 15.56 -0.04
C LEU A 231 -9.69 17.03 0.40
N ALA A 232 -10.15 17.93 -0.47
CA ALA A 232 -10.33 19.35 -0.15
C ALA A 232 -11.35 19.60 0.98
N THR A 233 -12.25 18.64 1.21
CA THR A 233 -13.30 18.73 2.24
C THR A 233 -12.98 17.95 3.51
N LEU A 234 -11.87 17.20 3.54
CA LEU A 234 -11.47 16.42 4.70
C LEU A 234 -11.16 17.31 5.90
N LYS A 235 -11.64 16.89 7.06
CA LYS A 235 -11.36 17.53 8.36
C LYS A 235 -10.43 16.69 9.24
N ASN A 236 -10.12 15.49 8.82
CA ASN A 236 -9.22 14.60 9.52
C ASN A 236 -7.83 15.25 9.69
N PRO A 237 -7.11 14.98 10.78
CA PRO A 237 -5.68 15.27 10.82
C PRO A 237 -4.96 14.56 9.68
N VAL A 238 -4.13 15.28 8.93
CA VAL A 238 -3.39 14.75 7.79
C VAL A 238 -1.91 15.01 7.95
N THR A 239 -1.10 13.96 7.80
CA THR A 239 0.36 14.06 7.78
C THR A 239 0.91 13.35 6.54
N MET A 240 1.86 13.99 5.86
CA MET A 240 2.59 13.41 4.74
C MET A 240 4.07 13.25 5.08
N LEU A 241 4.63 12.07 4.77
CA LEU A 241 6.06 11.83 4.75
C LEU A 241 6.46 11.53 3.31
N VAL A 242 7.40 12.31 2.76
CA VAL A 242 7.74 12.24 1.33
C VAL A 242 9.24 12.25 1.13
N GLY A 243 9.75 11.23 0.46
CA GLY A 243 11.14 11.14 0.05
C GLY A 243 11.47 12.15 -1.05
N THR A 244 12.52 12.96 -0.86
CA THR A 244 12.87 14.01 -1.84
C THR A 244 13.46 13.47 -3.14
N ASN A 245 13.87 12.19 -3.17
CA ASN A 245 14.36 11.49 -4.36
C ASN A 245 13.31 10.54 -4.97
N ASP A 246 12.02 10.69 -4.61
CA ASP A 246 10.95 9.88 -5.20
C ASP A 246 10.83 10.14 -6.71
N LYS A 247 11.10 9.08 -7.50
CA LYS A 247 11.01 9.11 -8.97
C LYS A 247 9.72 8.50 -9.50
N THR A 248 8.86 8.02 -8.61
CA THR A 248 7.53 7.44 -8.94
C THR A 248 6.44 8.49 -8.78
N ILE A 249 6.38 9.10 -7.61
CA ILE A 249 5.46 10.20 -7.28
C ILE A 249 6.31 11.45 -7.06
N PRO A 250 6.33 12.40 -7.99
CA PRO A 250 7.14 13.60 -7.84
C PRO A 250 6.87 14.31 -6.51
N PRO A 251 7.90 14.68 -5.72
CA PRO A 251 7.71 15.35 -4.43
C PRO A 251 6.92 16.67 -4.51
N SER A 252 6.89 17.30 -5.68
CA SER A 252 6.05 18.48 -5.94
C SER A 252 4.56 18.22 -5.73
N LEU A 253 4.08 17.00 -5.98
CA LEU A 253 2.68 16.63 -5.74
C LEU A 253 2.30 16.68 -4.25
N ALA A 254 3.25 16.51 -3.34
CA ALA A 254 2.98 16.71 -1.91
C ALA A 254 2.70 18.18 -1.60
N HIS A 255 3.39 19.12 -2.22
CA HIS A 255 3.09 20.54 -2.12
C HIS A 255 1.73 20.90 -2.74
N ASP A 256 1.39 20.26 -3.87
CA ASP A 256 0.07 20.42 -4.46
C ASP A 256 -1.02 19.85 -3.55
N ALA A 257 -0.78 18.73 -2.88
CA ALA A 257 -1.69 18.16 -1.88
C ALA A 257 -1.87 19.09 -0.68
N CYS A 258 -0.82 19.79 -0.22
CA CYS A 258 -0.95 20.81 0.81
C CYS A 258 -1.80 22.01 0.37
N ARG A 259 -1.82 22.35 -0.93
CA ARG A 259 -2.74 23.40 -1.42
C ARG A 259 -4.20 22.93 -1.42
N VAL A 260 -4.43 21.65 -1.67
CA VAL A 260 -5.77 21.02 -1.60
C VAL A 260 -6.22 20.85 -0.15
N MET A 261 -5.32 20.50 0.76
CA MET A 261 -5.53 20.28 2.20
C MET A 261 -4.62 21.21 3.01
N PRO A 262 -4.99 22.50 3.22
CA PRO A 262 -4.11 23.46 3.86
C PRO A 262 -3.74 23.15 5.32
N HIS A 263 -4.49 22.26 5.97
CA HIS A 263 -4.24 21.78 7.33
C HIS A 263 -3.31 20.56 7.39
N ALA A 264 -2.90 20.01 6.23
CA ALA A 264 -1.99 18.88 6.18
C ALA A 264 -0.56 19.28 6.56
N THR A 265 0.09 18.46 7.36
CA THR A 265 1.51 18.61 7.70
C THR A 265 2.37 17.81 6.74
N LEU A 266 3.41 18.41 6.16
CA LEU A 266 4.37 17.77 5.26
C LEU A 266 5.74 17.66 5.93
N HIS A 267 6.25 16.43 5.99
CA HIS A 267 7.62 16.10 6.37
C HIS A 267 8.38 15.56 5.17
N GLN A 268 9.51 16.15 4.84
CA GLN A 268 10.39 15.68 3.75
C GLN A 268 11.50 14.80 4.32
N GLN A 269 11.66 13.62 3.75
CA GLN A 269 12.76 12.70 4.06
C GLN A 269 13.86 12.86 3.00
N ILE A 270 14.92 13.56 3.36
CA ILE A 270 15.97 14.01 2.43
C ILE A 270 16.73 12.80 1.86
N GLY A 271 16.83 12.75 0.53
CA GLY A 271 17.60 11.74 -0.21
C GLY A 271 16.88 10.40 -0.39
N LEU A 272 15.75 10.17 0.30
CA LEU A 272 15.00 8.92 0.22
C LEU A 272 14.09 8.89 -1.02
N GLY A 273 13.88 7.69 -1.56
CA GLY A 273 13.06 7.46 -2.74
C GLY A 273 11.60 7.14 -2.41
N HIS A 274 10.93 6.47 -3.36
CA HIS A 274 9.51 6.10 -3.22
C HIS A 274 9.24 5.13 -2.06
N LEU A 275 10.23 4.29 -1.72
CA LEU A 275 10.12 3.30 -0.65
C LEU A 275 10.80 3.80 0.64
N ALA A 276 10.71 5.10 0.94
CA ALA A 276 11.36 5.75 2.08
C ALA A 276 11.11 5.02 3.41
N HIS A 277 9.92 4.47 3.63
CA HIS A 277 9.55 3.70 4.81
C HIS A 277 10.30 2.36 4.94
N GLU A 278 10.79 1.81 3.82
CA GLU A 278 11.65 0.62 3.81
C GLU A 278 13.14 0.97 3.91
N GLU A 279 13.53 2.15 3.39
CA GLU A 279 14.89 2.66 3.44
C GLU A 279 15.28 3.13 4.85
N GLN A 280 14.35 3.80 5.55
CA GLN A 280 14.54 4.37 6.89
C GLN A 280 13.34 4.07 7.81
N PRO A 281 13.13 2.80 8.19
CA PRO A 281 11.94 2.39 8.96
C PRO A 281 11.89 3.02 10.35
N VAL A 282 13.02 3.19 11.03
CA VAL A 282 13.08 3.79 12.37
C VAL A 282 12.74 5.27 12.33
N ASP A 283 13.22 5.99 11.32
CA ASP A 283 12.90 7.40 11.13
C ASP A 283 11.43 7.59 10.76
N THR A 284 10.93 6.75 9.86
CA THR A 284 9.51 6.72 9.51
C THR A 284 8.63 6.45 10.73
N ALA A 285 8.99 5.47 11.58
CA ALA A 285 8.26 5.18 12.82
C ALA A 285 8.23 6.40 13.76
N ARG A 286 9.37 7.10 13.91
CA ARG A 286 9.46 8.30 14.75
C ARG A 286 8.48 9.37 14.27
N HIS A 287 8.42 9.61 12.97
CA HIS A 287 7.49 10.58 12.39
C HIS A 287 6.02 10.16 12.58
N LEU A 288 5.68 8.88 12.37
CA LEU A 288 4.31 8.39 12.58
C LEU A 288 3.88 8.51 14.05
N CYS A 289 4.76 8.16 15.00
CA CYS A 289 4.51 8.32 16.43
C CYS A 289 4.30 9.79 16.80
N ALA A 290 5.22 10.67 16.36
CA ALA A 290 5.12 12.11 16.63
C ALA A 290 3.85 12.72 16.04
N ALA A 291 3.49 12.37 14.81
CA ALA A 291 2.26 12.83 14.16
C ALA A 291 1.01 12.43 14.95
N TYR A 292 1.00 11.23 15.53
CA TYR A 292 -0.10 10.77 16.38
C TYR A 292 -0.05 11.34 17.80
N GLY A 293 0.97 12.13 18.15
CA GLY A 293 1.11 12.72 19.49
C GLY A 293 1.85 11.84 20.51
N ILE A 294 2.47 10.74 20.05
CA ILE A 294 3.33 9.92 20.90
C ILE A 294 4.75 10.50 20.85
N ASN A 295 5.10 11.28 21.86
CA ASN A 295 6.45 11.78 22.03
C ASN A 295 7.32 10.68 22.68
N ARG A 296 8.40 10.28 22.05
CA ARG A 296 9.44 9.50 22.71
C ARG A 296 10.07 10.39 23.78
N SER A 297 9.81 10.13 25.05
CA SER A 297 10.76 10.50 26.10
C SER A 297 12.03 9.69 25.78
N ASN A 298 13.15 10.38 25.62
CA ASN A 298 14.47 9.83 25.31
C ASN A 298 14.85 8.66 26.22
#